data_cc6d41a152d12f35386b070d561aad7b
#
_entry.id   cc6d41a152d12f35386b070d561aad7b
#
_cell.length_a   1.000
_cell.length_b   1.000
_cell.length_c   1.000
_cell.angle_alpha   90.00
_cell.angle_beta   90.00
_cell.angle_gamma   90.00
#
_symmetry.space_group_name_H-M   'P 1'
#
loop_
_entity.id
_entity.type
_entity.pdbx_description
1 polymer ?
#
loop_
_entity_poly.entity_id
_entity_poly.type
_entity_poly.pdbx_seq_one_letter_code
_entity_poly.pdbx_strand_id
1 'polypeptide(L)'
;MAESPPRWFAAPRAGDIVWCRFPERELPGPGPKPRPALVLRAGEHKGRPVVEVCYGTSQRVDRLYAGEFAITPADKSAYAEAGLSYATKFNLGRTNELDYNELWFAVPSGAPHGQTPKLGLLHPSLMRRAAAAAKAVLQR
;
A
#
# COMPACT_ATOMS: atom_id res chain seq x y z
N MET A 1 19.16 -16.86 22.20
CA MET A 1 17.76 -16.60 22.48
C MET A 1 17.00 -16.60 21.15
N ALA A 2 15.98 -17.40 21.02
CA ALA A 2 15.18 -17.43 19.81
C ALA A 2 14.27 -16.19 19.75
N GLU A 3 14.26 -15.52 18.63
CA GLU A 3 13.32 -14.42 18.41
C GLU A 3 11.92 -14.99 18.25
N SER A 4 10.92 -14.27 18.75
CA SER A 4 9.54 -14.63 18.50
C SER A 4 9.23 -14.53 17.01
N PRO A 5 8.45 -15.45 16.44
CA PRO A 5 8.05 -15.32 15.04
C PRO A 5 7.23 -14.06 14.85
N PRO A 6 7.27 -13.43 13.67
CA PRO A 6 6.46 -12.25 13.41
C PRO A 6 4.97 -12.57 13.49
N ARG A 7 4.21 -11.59 13.97
CA ARG A 7 2.75 -11.69 14.00
C ARG A 7 2.20 -11.56 12.58
N TRP A 8 1.31 -12.46 12.21
CA TRP A 8 0.63 -12.41 10.93
C TRP A 8 -0.71 -11.70 11.06
N PHE A 9 -1.09 -10.97 10.04
CA PHE A 9 -2.37 -10.27 9.99
C PHE A 9 -3.35 -11.05 9.13
N ALA A 10 -4.65 -10.87 9.40
CA ALA A 10 -5.69 -11.43 8.55
C ALA A 10 -5.56 -10.82 7.14
N ALA A 11 -5.84 -11.62 6.12
CA ALA A 11 -5.67 -11.23 4.72
C ALA A 11 -6.46 -9.94 4.40
N PRO A 12 -5.84 -8.96 3.73
CA PRO A 12 -6.54 -7.78 3.26
C PRO A 12 -7.27 -8.08 1.95
N ARG A 13 -7.92 -7.07 1.42
CA ARG A 13 -8.57 -7.15 0.11
C ARG A 13 -7.85 -6.25 -0.89
N ALA A 14 -7.92 -6.62 -2.17
CA ALA A 14 -7.46 -5.73 -3.23
C ALA A 14 -8.18 -4.39 -3.11
N GLY A 15 -7.45 -3.30 -3.22
CA GLY A 15 -7.96 -1.96 -3.02
C GLY A 15 -7.77 -1.42 -1.61
N ASP A 16 -7.41 -2.25 -0.64
CA ASP A 16 -7.05 -1.75 0.69
C ASP A 16 -5.76 -0.93 0.60
N ILE A 17 -5.70 0.13 1.40
CA ILE A 17 -4.49 0.95 1.57
C ILE A 17 -3.94 0.60 2.95
N VAL A 18 -2.68 0.20 2.99
CA VAL A 18 -2.06 -0.38 4.18
C VAL A 18 -0.75 0.33 4.52
N TRP A 19 -0.35 0.21 5.79
CA TRP A 19 0.86 0.83 6.33
C TRP A 19 2.01 -0.15 6.19
N CYS A 20 2.86 0.08 5.19
CA CYS A 20 3.85 -0.90 4.71
C CYS A 20 5.27 -0.38 4.86
N ARG A 21 6.17 -1.25 5.39
CA ARG A 21 7.61 -1.00 5.38
C ARG A 21 8.19 -1.42 4.04
N PHE A 22 7.77 -0.73 2.99
CA PHE A 22 8.13 -1.06 1.62
C PHE A 22 9.65 -1.09 1.47
N PRO A 23 10.24 -2.15 0.85
CA PRO A 23 11.69 -2.25 0.76
C PRO A 23 12.29 -1.13 -0.09
N GLU A 24 13.42 -0.61 0.37
CA GLU A 24 14.17 0.37 -0.40
C GLU A 24 14.90 -0.34 -1.53
N ARG A 25 15.11 0.36 -2.64
CA ARG A 25 15.63 -0.25 -3.87
C ARG A 25 16.96 -0.98 -3.71
N GLU A 26 17.82 -0.48 -2.88
CA GLU A 26 19.20 -0.97 -2.79
C GLU A 26 19.47 -1.79 -1.54
N LEU A 27 18.47 -1.95 -0.68
CA LEU A 27 18.63 -2.64 0.58
C LEU A 27 17.68 -3.82 0.69
N PRO A 28 18.15 -4.99 1.10
CA PRO A 28 17.25 -6.11 1.37
C PRO A 28 16.46 -5.85 2.65
N GLY A 29 15.29 -6.46 2.73
CA GLY A 29 14.47 -6.40 3.91
C GLY A 29 13.54 -5.19 3.96
N PRO A 30 12.78 -5.06 5.06
CA PRO A 30 11.80 -3.98 5.21
C PRO A 30 12.46 -2.62 5.28
N GLY A 31 11.78 -1.60 4.75
CA GLY A 31 12.22 -0.22 4.86
C GLY A 31 12.12 0.28 6.30
N PRO A 32 12.87 1.34 6.65
CA PRO A 32 12.93 1.84 8.03
C PRO A 32 11.67 2.55 8.49
N LYS A 33 10.87 3.07 7.56
CA LYS A 33 9.65 3.82 7.87
C LYS A 33 8.45 3.23 7.14
N PRO A 34 7.31 3.02 7.84
CA PRO A 34 6.09 2.66 7.13
C PRO A 34 5.62 3.79 6.21
N ARG A 35 5.04 3.38 5.09
CA ARG A 35 4.45 4.29 4.10
C ARG A 35 3.16 3.68 3.57
N PRO A 36 2.24 4.48 3.02
CA PRO A 36 1.05 3.91 2.39
C PRO A 36 1.43 3.03 1.21
N ALA A 37 0.76 1.90 1.10
CA ALA A 37 0.87 1.03 -0.07
C ALA A 37 -0.53 0.56 -0.45
N LEU A 38 -0.77 0.40 -1.75
CA LEU A 38 -2.05 -0.07 -2.25
C LEU A 38 -1.96 -1.57 -2.51
N VAL A 39 -2.89 -2.33 -1.93
CA VAL A 39 -2.98 -3.77 -2.16
C VAL A 39 -3.60 -4.00 -3.54
N LEU A 40 -2.82 -4.65 -4.42
CA LEU A 40 -3.26 -5.00 -5.77
C LEU A 40 -3.88 -6.39 -5.80
N ARG A 41 -3.31 -7.32 -5.05
CA ARG A 41 -3.79 -8.69 -4.93
C ARG A 41 -3.45 -9.25 -3.56
N ALA A 42 -4.31 -10.13 -3.06
CA ALA A 42 -4.05 -10.89 -1.86
C ALA A 42 -4.18 -12.38 -2.20
N GLY A 43 -3.23 -13.17 -1.71
CA GLY A 43 -3.21 -14.61 -1.89
C GLY A 43 -2.66 -15.30 -0.66
N GLU A 44 -2.27 -16.54 -0.84
CA GLU A 44 -1.73 -17.36 0.23
C GLU A 44 -0.47 -18.09 -0.25
N HIS A 45 0.44 -18.32 0.68
CA HIS A 45 1.58 -19.18 0.49
C HIS A 45 1.75 -20.01 1.75
N LYS A 46 1.64 -21.34 1.64
CA LYS A 46 1.72 -22.26 2.78
C LYS A 46 0.73 -21.90 3.91
N GLY A 47 -0.49 -21.52 3.53
CA GLY A 47 -1.55 -21.19 4.48
C GLY A 47 -1.44 -19.81 5.11
N ARG A 48 -0.49 -18.97 4.67
CA ARG A 48 -0.25 -17.63 5.22
C ARG A 48 -0.50 -16.56 4.16
N PRO A 49 -1.09 -15.41 4.55
CA PRO A 49 -1.41 -14.38 3.57
C PRO A 49 -0.16 -13.71 2.98
N VAL A 50 -0.19 -13.55 1.67
CA VAL A 50 0.83 -12.85 0.89
C VAL A 50 0.12 -11.82 0.03
N VAL A 51 0.69 -10.64 -0.09
CA VAL A 51 0.08 -9.54 -0.84
C VAL A 51 1.03 -8.98 -1.87
N GLU A 52 0.47 -8.56 -3.00
CA GLU A 52 1.17 -7.70 -3.94
C GLU A 52 0.74 -6.27 -3.68
N VAL A 53 1.70 -5.40 -3.38
CA VAL A 53 1.44 -4.00 -3.07
C VAL A 53 2.22 -3.08 -3.98
N CYS A 54 1.68 -1.89 -4.27
CA CYS A 54 2.45 -0.87 -4.95
C CYS A 54 2.81 0.27 -4.00
N TYR A 55 3.95 0.88 -4.27
CA TYR A 55 4.56 1.92 -3.45
C TYR A 55 3.76 3.21 -3.47
N GLY A 56 3.55 3.80 -2.30
CA GLY A 56 2.95 5.12 -2.13
C GLY A 56 3.92 6.11 -1.51
N THR A 57 3.86 7.35 -1.95
CA THR A 57 4.70 8.42 -1.43
C THR A 57 3.95 9.75 -1.40
N SER A 58 4.26 10.58 -0.39
CA SER A 58 3.76 11.95 -0.31
C SER A 58 4.69 12.94 -1.01
N GLN A 59 5.79 12.47 -1.60
CA GLN A 59 6.76 13.31 -2.28
C GLN A 59 6.36 13.55 -3.72
N ARG A 60 6.50 14.79 -4.20
CA ARG A 60 6.28 15.17 -5.59
C ARG A 60 4.94 14.70 -6.16
N VAL A 61 3.89 14.84 -5.37
CA VAL A 61 2.53 14.43 -5.76
C VAL A 61 2.01 15.25 -6.94
N ASP A 62 2.53 16.45 -7.12
CA ASP A 62 2.20 17.34 -8.24
C ASP A 62 2.83 16.91 -9.58
N ARG A 63 3.72 15.93 -9.56
CA ARG A 63 4.39 15.43 -10.77
C ARG A 63 4.16 13.93 -10.90
N LEU A 64 3.30 13.54 -11.83
CA LEU A 64 2.97 12.15 -12.07
C LEU A 64 3.70 11.63 -13.30
N TYR A 65 4.41 10.52 -13.11
CA TYR A 65 5.01 9.76 -14.20
C TYR A 65 4.07 8.66 -14.66
N ALA A 66 4.37 8.05 -15.80
CA ALA A 66 3.59 6.91 -16.29
C ALA A 66 3.52 5.82 -15.22
N GLY A 67 2.32 5.32 -14.97
CA GLY A 67 2.11 4.31 -13.92
C GLY A 67 1.79 4.88 -12.55
N GLU A 68 1.79 6.21 -12.41
CA GLU A 68 1.46 6.85 -11.14
C GLU A 68 0.06 7.49 -11.18
N PHE A 69 -0.63 7.45 -10.04
CA PHE A 69 -1.84 8.23 -9.82
C PHE A 69 -1.85 8.77 -8.40
N ALA A 70 -2.52 9.89 -8.19
CA ALA A 70 -2.53 10.55 -6.89
C ALA A 70 -3.93 10.56 -6.27
N ILE A 71 -3.95 10.52 -4.93
CA ILE A 71 -5.14 10.77 -4.12
C ILE A 71 -4.79 11.97 -3.24
N THR A 72 -5.59 13.03 -3.34
CA THR A 72 -5.31 14.29 -2.64
C THR A 72 -6.54 14.77 -1.88
N PRO A 73 -6.39 15.76 -0.98
CA PRO A 73 -7.55 16.34 -0.30
C PRO A 73 -8.64 16.86 -1.23
N ALA A 74 -8.31 17.22 -2.48
CA ALA A 74 -9.30 17.62 -3.48
C ALA A 74 -10.28 16.50 -3.82
N ASP A 75 -9.94 15.24 -3.54
CA ASP A 75 -10.80 14.08 -3.74
C ASP A 75 -11.84 13.90 -2.64
N LYS A 76 -11.84 14.77 -1.62
CA LYS A 76 -12.88 14.88 -0.58
C LYS A 76 -13.13 13.55 0.14
N SER A 77 -14.33 12.97 0.04
CA SER A 77 -14.66 11.73 0.73
C SER A 77 -13.77 10.56 0.31
N ALA A 78 -13.36 10.51 -0.95
CA ALA A 78 -12.44 9.47 -1.43
C ALA A 78 -11.07 9.57 -0.74
N TYR A 79 -10.58 10.79 -0.51
CA TYR A 79 -9.36 11.02 0.25
C TYR A 79 -9.53 10.57 1.71
N ALA A 80 -10.64 10.93 2.34
CA ALA A 80 -10.92 10.52 3.72
C ALA A 80 -11.00 9.00 3.86
N GLU A 81 -11.66 8.31 2.93
CA GLU A 81 -11.77 6.85 2.97
C GLU A 81 -10.45 6.13 2.72
N ALA A 82 -9.52 6.79 2.03
CA ALA A 82 -8.18 6.24 1.83
C ALA A 82 -7.35 6.23 3.11
N GLY A 83 -7.75 7.00 4.11
CA GLY A 83 -7.07 7.05 5.40
C GLY A 83 -5.68 7.68 5.36
N LEU A 84 -5.44 8.53 4.37
CA LEU A 84 -4.14 9.17 4.17
C LEU A 84 -4.03 10.45 4.99
N SER A 85 -2.84 10.69 5.56
CA SER A 85 -2.54 11.93 6.29
C SER A 85 -2.05 13.05 5.37
N TYR A 86 -1.59 12.69 4.18
CA TYR A 86 -1.05 13.61 3.18
C TYR A 86 -1.49 13.19 1.80
N ALA A 87 -1.54 14.15 0.88
CA ALA A 87 -1.65 13.81 -0.54
C ALA A 87 -0.60 12.77 -0.88
N THR A 88 -1.00 11.72 -1.56
CA THR A 88 -0.15 10.55 -1.82
C THR A 88 -0.30 10.13 -3.27
N LYS A 89 0.81 9.75 -3.91
CA LYS A 89 0.74 9.10 -5.23
C LYS A 89 1.21 7.66 -5.10
N PHE A 90 0.59 6.79 -5.87
CA PHE A 90 0.92 5.36 -5.93
C PHE A 90 1.52 5.03 -7.28
N ASN A 91 2.57 4.22 -7.27
CA ASN A 91 3.29 3.85 -8.49
C ASN A 91 3.02 2.37 -8.81
N LEU A 92 2.18 2.13 -9.80
CA LEU A 92 1.84 0.76 -10.21
C LEU A 92 3.00 0.06 -10.95
N GLY A 93 4.04 0.81 -11.30
CA GLY A 93 5.27 0.26 -11.85
C GLY A 93 6.27 -0.18 -10.77
N ARG A 94 5.98 0.09 -9.50
CA ARG A 94 6.84 -0.30 -8.38
C ARG A 94 6.06 -1.15 -7.39
N THR A 95 6.11 -2.47 -7.60
CA THR A 95 5.34 -3.43 -6.81
C THR A 95 6.26 -4.43 -6.14
N ASN A 96 5.80 -4.97 -5.01
CA ASN A 96 6.46 -6.07 -4.31
C ASN A 96 5.43 -7.06 -3.80
N GLU A 97 5.81 -8.33 -3.81
CA GLU A 97 5.06 -9.38 -3.15
C GLU A 97 5.66 -9.58 -1.77
N LEU A 98 4.85 -9.42 -0.73
CA LEU A 98 5.32 -9.44 0.66
C LEU A 98 4.41 -10.31 1.52
N ASP A 99 5.03 -10.98 2.51
CA ASP A 99 4.29 -11.66 3.57
C ASP A 99 3.51 -10.64 4.39
N TYR A 100 2.23 -10.92 4.65
CA TYR A 100 1.37 -9.97 5.36
C TYR A 100 1.52 -10.14 6.87
N ASN A 101 2.66 -9.72 7.40
CA ASN A 101 3.02 -9.85 8.81
C ASN A 101 3.70 -8.58 9.31
N GLU A 102 4.00 -8.53 10.60
CA GLU A 102 4.57 -7.34 11.24
C GLU A 102 6.02 -7.04 10.86
N LEU A 103 6.69 -7.94 10.13
CA LEU A 103 8.00 -7.66 9.58
C LEU A 103 7.92 -6.58 8.49
N TRP A 104 6.90 -6.67 7.63
CA TRP A 104 6.73 -5.81 6.46
C TRP A 104 5.64 -4.76 6.62
N PHE A 105 4.77 -4.90 7.63
CA PHE A 105 3.62 -4.03 7.83
C PHE A 105 3.51 -3.62 9.28
N ALA A 106 2.99 -2.41 9.52
CA ALA A 106 2.78 -1.89 10.85
C ALA A 106 1.32 -1.48 11.04
N VAL A 107 0.83 -1.57 12.26
CA VAL A 107 -0.47 -1.02 12.63
C VAL A 107 -0.32 0.50 12.71
N PRO A 108 -1.14 1.27 11.97
CA PRO A 108 -1.05 2.73 12.03
C PRO A 108 -1.40 3.26 13.42
N SER A 109 -0.87 4.44 13.75
CA SER A 109 -1.19 5.12 14.98
C SER A 109 -2.71 5.32 15.10
N GLY A 110 -3.27 5.06 16.27
CA GLY A 110 -4.71 5.13 16.48
C GLY A 110 -5.48 3.91 16.00
N ALA A 111 -4.85 2.98 15.31
CA ALA A 111 -5.45 1.74 14.82
C ALA A 111 -6.85 1.97 14.23
N PRO A 112 -6.99 2.76 13.15
CA PRO A 112 -8.31 3.16 12.64
C PRO A 112 -9.20 2.00 12.20
N HIS A 113 -8.59 0.85 11.87
CA HIS A 113 -9.32 -0.36 11.49
C HIS A 113 -8.97 -1.53 12.40
N GLY A 114 -8.66 -1.24 13.68
CA GLY A 114 -8.24 -2.26 14.65
C GLY A 114 -6.76 -2.60 14.53
N GLN A 115 -6.38 -3.76 15.02
CA GLN A 115 -4.98 -4.19 15.04
C GLN A 115 -4.57 -4.79 13.69
N THR A 116 -4.73 -4.01 12.63
CA THR A 116 -4.34 -4.37 11.27
C THR A 116 -3.57 -3.23 10.64
N PRO A 117 -2.78 -3.51 9.59
CA PRO A 117 -2.07 -2.46 8.85
C PRO A 117 -2.98 -1.52 8.05
N LYS A 118 -4.26 -1.76 8.00
CA LYS A 118 -5.18 -1.01 7.14
C LYS A 118 -5.27 0.45 7.56
N LEU A 119 -5.03 1.36 6.59
CA LEU A 119 -5.27 2.79 6.70
C LEU A 119 -6.66 3.15 6.19
N GLY A 120 -7.05 2.55 5.09
CA GLY A 120 -8.29 2.83 4.41
C GLY A 120 -8.42 2.00 3.14
N LEU A 121 -9.14 2.53 2.16
CA LEU A 121 -9.35 1.81 0.90
C LEU A 121 -9.41 2.77 -0.29
N LEU A 122 -9.19 2.22 -1.47
CA LEU A 122 -9.35 2.93 -2.72
C LEU A 122 -10.84 3.04 -3.05
N HIS A 123 -11.37 4.28 -2.98
CA HIS A 123 -12.76 4.53 -3.27
C HIS A 123 -13.10 4.17 -4.72
N PRO A 124 -14.28 3.58 -4.99
CA PRO A 124 -14.66 3.22 -6.36
C PRO A 124 -14.57 4.37 -7.37
N SER A 125 -14.81 5.61 -6.95
CA SER A 125 -14.70 6.78 -7.82
C SER A 125 -13.30 7.01 -8.37
N LEU A 126 -12.28 6.39 -7.77
CA LEU A 126 -10.87 6.53 -8.18
C LEU A 126 -10.39 5.36 -9.06
N MET A 127 -11.25 4.38 -9.31
CA MET A 127 -10.84 3.17 -10.05
C MET A 127 -10.38 3.47 -11.48
N ARG A 128 -11.01 4.43 -12.16
CA ARG A 128 -10.58 4.81 -13.52
C ARG A 128 -9.16 5.37 -13.52
N ARG A 129 -8.85 6.16 -12.51
CA ARG A 129 -7.53 6.77 -12.33
C ARG A 129 -6.47 5.69 -12.12
N ALA A 130 -6.75 4.73 -11.25
CA ALA A 130 -5.88 3.60 -10.99
C ALA A 130 -5.73 2.70 -12.23
N ALA A 131 -6.84 2.43 -12.93
CA ALA A 131 -6.81 1.60 -14.13
C ALA A 131 -5.98 2.24 -15.25
N ALA A 132 -6.07 3.55 -15.42
CA ALA A 132 -5.28 4.28 -16.41
C ALA A 132 -3.77 4.17 -16.08
N ALA A 133 -3.42 4.28 -14.79
CA ALA A 133 -2.04 4.11 -14.36
C ALA A 133 -1.53 2.68 -14.62
N ALA A 134 -2.36 1.68 -14.33
CA ALA A 134 -2.01 0.29 -14.59
C ALA A 134 -1.78 0.03 -16.08
N LYS A 135 -2.64 0.58 -16.93
CA LYS A 135 -2.52 0.46 -18.37
C LYS A 135 -1.22 1.10 -18.87
N ALA A 136 -0.84 2.24 -18.33
CA ALA A 136 0.39 2.92 -18.71
C ALA A 136 1.63 2.08 -18.38
N VAL A 137 1.62 1.30 -17.31
CA VAL A 137 2.70 0.37 -16.97
C VAL A 137 2.81 -0.72 -18.02
N LEU A 138 1.69 -1.28 -18.46
CA LEU A 138 1.67 -2.36 -19.45
C LEU A 138 2.10 -1.91 -20.84
N GLN A 139 2.06 -0.61 -21.12
CA GLN A 139 2.40 -0.04 -22.43
C GLN A 139 3.85 0.44 -22.53
N ARG A 140 4.64 0.24 -21.49
CA ARG A 140 6.06 0.62 -21.53
C ARG A 140 6.85 -0.22 -22.53
#